data_ee652df67ece270b034d1b3ff2806fcc
#
_entry.id   ee652df67ece270b034d1b3ff2806fcc
#
_cell.length_a   1.000
_cell.length_b   1.000
_cell.length_c   1.000
_cell.angle_alpha   90.00
_cell.angle_beta   90.00
_cell.angle_gamma   90.00
#
_symmetry.space_group_name_H-M   'P 1'
#
loop_
_entity.id
_entity.type
_entity.pdbx_description
1 polymer ?
#
loop_
_entity_poly.entity_id
_entity_poly.type
_entity_poly.pdbx_seq_one_letter_code
_entity_poly.pdbx_strand_id
1 'polypeptide(L)'
;MKAAHFKTASVLGIAALTAGFLAIAGTAQKTDWKGKVLTEDGVRVVVNPAEPIYGQIKLDLGEELRIGKEGDERTQFYRVRDIAADPRGNIYVDDMSNGRVQVFDPHGAFLRSIGRPGQGPGEFDYPTLIRLGGRDGRLHVMDRFQRINLFDGQGVYVRSIVPERGFVDYFPDAADGFVAVMRTGSDEELTSYHSLSRVNGEGKSQSVLAEFPYTIHMERRAGGTLAVSTGYELSLHAAPLPGSAIVYGYSEDYELVILGPDDRKALVIRKDERRPEFTSKEKTGFGKIPLPKLKPYFFGILTDPEGRIYVQRNMNTGGKRGYGPIATEDKLFDVFSGEGRFLFRTALPPNTRVIRGDFIYTFYVDEEQGLEYVQRFRIKNYAALPKN
;
A
#
# COMPACT_ATOMS: atom_id res chain seq x y z
N MET A 1 49.85 36.11 -36.44
CA MET A 1 50.55 34.86 -36.02
C MET A 1 50.77 34.92 -34.50
N LYS A 2 49.95 34.25 -33.71
CA LYS A 2 50.25 33.79 -32.34
C LYS A 2 49.31 32.60 -32.05
N ALA A 3 49.91 31.43 -31.94
CA ALA A 3 49.26 30.17 -31.63
C ALA A 3 48.77 30.13 -30.18
N ALA A 4 47.54 29.70 -29.95
CA ALA A 4 46.98 29.41 -28.66
C ALA A 4 47.16 27.93 -28.30
N HIS A 5 47.85 27.67 -27.20
CA HIS A 5 48.06 26.35 -26.63
C HIS A 5 46.80 25.87 -25.93
N PHE A 6 46.25 24.75 -26.41
CA PHE A 6 45.27 23.97 -25.68
C PHE A 6 45.95 23.17 -24.59
N LYS A 7 45.58 23.41 -23.33
CA LYS A 7 45.95 22.56 -22.19
C LYS A 7 44.93 21.41 -22.09
N THR A 8 45.43 20.21 -22.27
CA THR A 8 44.68 18.96 -21.98
C THR A 8 44.52 18.82 -20.48
N ALA A 9 43.27 18.82 -20.02
CA ALA A 9 42.94 18.48 -18.63
C ALA A 9 42.82 16.95 -18.50
N SER A 10 43.62 16.38 -17.65
CA SER A 10 43.57 14.96 -17.27
C SER A 10 42.28 14.65 -16.50
N VAL A 11 41.50 13.75 -17.03
CA VAL A 11 40.34 13.16 -16.35
C VAL A 11 40.89 12.10 -15.40
N LEU A 12 40.82 12.38 -14.10
CA LEU A 12 41.03 11.37 -13.05
C LEU A 12 39.78 10.47 -13.03
N GLY A 13 39.99 9.20 -13.38
CA GLY A 13 38.97 8.17 -13.29
C GLY A 13 38.59 7.89 -11.84
N ILE A 14 37.34 8.14 -11.49
CA ILE A 14 36.75 7.62 -10.28
C ILE A 14 36.39 6.15 -10.56
N ALA A 15 37.15 5.24 -9.96
CA ALA A 15 36.85 3.83 -9.96
C ALA A 15 35.60 3.61 -9.06
N ALA A 16 34.43 3.47 -9.67
CA ALA A 16 33.24 2.97 -9.00
C ALA A 16 33.49 1.49 -8.65
N LEU A 17 33.62 1.19 -7.37
CA LEU A 17 33.53 -0.18 -6.87
C LEU A 17 32.09 -0.68 -7.09
N THR A 18 31.85 -1.26 -8.26
CA THR A 18 30.69 -2.10 -8.49
C THR A 18 30.94 -3.41 -7.74
N ALA A 19 30.37 -3.53 -6.53
CA ALA A 19 30.23 -4.82 -5.89
C ALA A 19 29.39 -5.70 -6.83
N GLY A 20 30.06 -6.58 -7.55
CA GLY A 20 29.42 -7.53 -8.45
C GLY A 20 28.51 -8.46 -7.66
N PHE A 21 27.23 -8.21 -7.68
CA PHE A 21 26.24 -9.23 -7.34
C PHE A 21 26.25 -10.25 -8.48
N LEU A 22 26.95 -11.36 -8.27
CA LEU A 22 26.74 -12.54 -9.10
C LEU A 22 25.25 -12.91 -8.98
N ALA A 23 24.51 -12.72 -10.05
CA ALA A 23 23.16 -13.25 -10.20
C ALA A 23 23.29 -14.78 -10.33
N ILE A 24 23.34 -15.46 -9.20
CA ILE A 24 23.04 -16.88 -9.16
C ILE A 24 21.51 -16.94 -9.35
N ALA A 25 21.06 -17.41 -10.51
CA ALA A 25 19.73 -17.96 -10.70
C ALA A 25 19.61 -19.23 -9.86
N GLY A 26 19.68 -19.08 -8.54
CA GLY A 26 19.53 -20.16 -7.60
C GLY A 26 18.05 -20.46 -7.45
N THR A 27 17.62 -21.65 -7.78
CA THR A 27 16.40 -22.23 -7.22
C THR A 27 16.45 -22.00 -5.72
N ALA A 28 15.46 -21.25 -5.21
CA ALA A 28 15.39 -20.95 -3.77
C ALA A 28 15.41 -22.29 -3.01
N GLN A 29 16.47 -22.51 -2.25
CA GLN A 29 16.63 -23.78 -1.53
C GLN A 29 15.65 -23.80 -0.37
N LYS A 30 14.67 -24.69 -0.45
CA LYS A 30 13.70 -24.89 0.63
C LYS A 30 14.43 -25.33 1.89
N THR A 31 14.24 -24.61 2.99
CA THR A 31 14.69 -25.03 4.31
C THR A 31 13.54 -25.68 5.08
N ASP A 32 13.85 -26.54 6.04
CA ASP A 32 12.82 -27.06 6.93
C ASP A 32 12.20 -25.91 7.73
N TRP A 33 10.88 -25.82 7.72
CA TRP A 33 10.18 -24.83 8.50
C TRP A 33 10.36 -25.08 10.01
N LYS A 34 10.96 -24.13 10.71
CA LYS A 34 11.27 -24.22 12.15
C LYS A 34 10.22 -23.53 13.03
N GLY A 35 9.08 -23.17 12.48
CA GLY A 35 7.98 -22.61 13.24
C GLY A 35 7.19 -23.65 14.02
N LYS A 36 6.14 -23.19 14.67
CA LYS A 36 5.21 -24.06 15.41
C LYS A 36 3.76 -23.64 15.17
N VAL A 37 2.85 -24.57 15.27
CA VAL A 37 1.42 -24.34 15.22
C VAL A 37 0.85 -24.62 16.60
N LEU A 38 0.11 -23.65 17.13
CA LEU A 38 -0.54 -23.69 18.42
C LEU A 38 -2.06 -23.52 18.23
N THR A 39 -2.81 -23.77 19.28
CA THR A 39 -4.22 -23.40 19.38
C THR A 39 -4.38 -22.55 20.63
N GLU A 40 -4.85 -21.29 20.49
CA GLU A 40 -5.11 -20.37 21.58
C GLU A 40 -6.58 -19.94 21.48
N ASP A 41 -7.35 -20.14 22.54
CA ASP A 41 -8.79 -19.83 22.60
C ASP A 41 -9.61 -20.42 21.45
N GLY A 42 -9.23 -21.63 20.98
CA GLY A 42 -9.85 -22.29 19.84
C GLY A 42 -9.42 -21.80 18.46
N VAL A 43 -8.53 -20.81 18.38
CA VAL A 43 -7.99 -20.25 17.16
C VAL A 43 -6.61 -20.85 16.86
N ARG A 44 -6.39 -21.20 15.59
CA ARG A 44 -5.08 -21.65 15.11
C ARG A 44 -4.08 -20.50 15.11
N VAL A 45 -2.90 -20.69 15.71
CA VAL A 45 -1.81 -19.72 15.77
C VAL A 45 -0.58 -20.32 15.09
N VAL A 46 -0.05 -19.65 14.08
CA VAL A 46 1.18 -20.05 13.38
C VAL A 46 2.30 -19.09 13.78
N VAL A 47 3.27 -19.61 14.52
CA VAL A 47 4.44 -18.86 14.96
C VAL A 47 5.60 -19.17 14.03
N ASN A 48 6.02 -18.17 13.27
CA ASN A 48 7.11 -18.29 12.31
C ASN A 48 8.44 -17.85 12.92
N PRO A 49 9.57 -18.45 12.50
CA PRO A 49 10.89 -17.97 12.83
C PRO A 49 11.18 -16.61 12.13
N ALA A 50 12.26 -15.95 12.53
CA ALA A 50 12.71 -14.70 11.90
C ALA A 50 13.07 -14.86 10.41
N GLU A 51 13.51 -16.06 10.00
CA GLU A 51 13.91 -16.34 8.63
C GLU A 51 12.84 -17.16 7.87
N PRO A 52 12.58 -16.85 6.60
CA PRO A 52 11.59 -17.53 5.78
C PRO A 52 12.06 -18.90 5.28
N ILE A 53 11.09 -19.72 4.85
CA ILE A 53 11.35 -21.06 4.33
C ILE A 53 12.25 -21.04 3.08
N TYR A 54 12.02 -20.07 2.19
CA TYR A 54 12.69 -20.01 0.88
C TYR A 54 13.69 -18.83 0.77
N GLY A 55 14.09 -18.23 1.89
CA GLY A 55 15.03 -17.11 1.90
C GLY A 55 14.50 -15.88 1.17
N GLN A 56 15.39 -15.18 0.48
CA GLN A 56 15.03 -14.02 -0.33
C GLN A 56 14.87 -14.42 -1.79
N ILE A 57 13.71 -14.11 -2.37
CA ILE A 57 13.40 -14.35 -3.78
C ILE A 57 13.38 -13.02 -4.52
N LYS A 58 14.19 -12.90 -5.56
CA LYS A 58 14.12 -11.78 -6.49
C LYS A 58 13.04 -12.06 -7.52
N LEU A 59 12.11 -11.13 -7.67
CA LEU A 59 11.12 -11.20 -8.76
C LEU A 59 11.81 -10.82 -10.08
N ASP A 60 11.58 -11.62 -11.11
CA ASP A 60 11.98 -11.30 -12.48
C ASP A 60 10.87 -10.44 -13.12
N LEU A 61 11.05 -9.13 -13.05
CA LEU A 61 10.07 -8.15 -13.49
C LEU A 61 10.35 -7.68 -14.92
N GLY A 62 9.33 -7.74 -15.78
CA GLY A 62 9.35 -7.12 -17.08
C GLY A 62 8.28 -6.03 -17.16
N GLU A 63 8.65 -4.78 -17.45
CA GLU A 63 7.68 -3.73 -17.74
C GLU A 63 6.96 -4.08 -19.04
N GLU A 64 5.64 -4.21 -19.00
CA GLU A 64 4.81 -4.51 -20.18
C GLU A 64 3.92 -3.34 -20.60
N LEU A 65 3.65 -2.43 -19.66
CA LEU A 65 2.76 -1.32 -19.91
C LEU A 65 3.22 -0.09 -19.13
N ARG A 66 3.23 1.05 -19.83
CA ARG A 66 3.40 2.38 -19.25
C ARG A 66 2.33 3.31 -19.82
N ILE A 67 1.55 3.92 -18.94
CA ILE A 67 0.53 4.90 -19.30
C ILE A 67 0.95 6.22 -18.67
N GLY A 68 0.97 7.27 -19.47
CA GLY A 68 1.37 8.62 -19.11
C GLY A 68 2.02 9.29 -20.32
N LYS A 69 1.51 10.46 -20.71
CA LYS A 69 2.07 11.21 -21.83
C LYS A 69 1.79 12.69 -21.67
N GLU A 70 2.83 13.51 -21.80
CA GLU A 70 2.70 14.95 -21.78
C GLU A 70 1.79 15.45 -22.93
N GLY A 71 0.93 16.41 -22.60
CA GLY A 71 0.02 17.03 -23.57
C GLY A 71 -1.17 16.17 -24.02
N ASP A 72 -1.30 14.95 -23.50
CA ASP A 72 -2.48 14.11 -23.73
C ASP A 72 -3.40 14.13 -22.50
N GLU A 73 -4.49 14.88 -22.55
CA GLU A 73 -5.45 15.01 -21.46
C GLU A 73 -5.98 13.68 -20.92
N ARG A 74 -5.93 12.60 -21.71
CA ARG A 74 -6.42 11.27 -21.31
C ARG A 74 -5.43 10.53 -20.42
N THR A 75 -4.13 10.81 -20.60
CA THR A 75 -3.04 10.07 -19.96
C THR A 75 -2.08 10.96 -19.17
N GLN A 76 -2.21 12.28 -19.23
CA GLN A 76 -1.45 13.18 -18.37
C GLN A 76 -2.08 13.24 -16.99
N PHE A 77 -1.40 12.61 -16.02
CA PHE A 77 -1.84 12.52 -14.63
C PHE A 77 -1.23 13.62 -13.79
N TYR A 78 -1.96 13.99 -12.72
CA TYR A 78 -1.47 14.88 -11.68
C TYR A 78 -1.85 14.34 -10.30
N ARG A 79 -0.84 13.91 -9.52
CA ARG A 79 -0.96 13.27 -8.20
C ARG A 79 -1.78 11.98 -8.26
N VAL A 80 -1.25 10.98 -8.98
CA VAL A 80 -1.79 9.62 -8.88
C VAL A 80 -1.72 9.15 -7.42
N ARG A 81 -2.87 8.81 -6.84
CA ARG A 81 -2.97 8.37 -5.43
C ARG A 81 -3.16 6.89 -5.30
N ASP A 82 -3.99 6.33 -6.15
CA ASP A 82 -4.33 4.91 -6.06
C ASP A 82 -4.56 4.31 -7.45
N ILE A 83 -4.45 3.00 -7.52
CA ILE A 83 -4.70 2.20 -8.73
C ILE A 83 -5.53 1.00 -8.31
N ALA A 84 -6.52 0.64 -9.13
CA ALA A 84 -7.22 -0.62 -9.02
C ALA A 84 -7.21 -1.35 -10.37
N ALA A 85 -7.34 -2.66 -10.34
CA ALA A 85 -7.47 -3.48 -11.55
C ALA A 85 -8.63 -4.46 -11.40
N ASP A 86 -9.51 -4.52 -12.40
CA ASP A 86 -10.63 -5.44 -12.39
C ASP A 86 -10.24 -6.86 -12.85
N PRO A 87 -11.12 -7.87 -12.72
CA PRO A 87 -10.85 -9.23 -13.18
C PRO A 87 -10.56 -9.36 -14.68
N ARG A 88 -10.99 -8.40 -15.50
CA ARG A 88 -10.73 -8.36 -16.95
C ARG A 88 -9.39 -7.71 -17.27
N GLY A 89 -8.70 -7.16 -16.28
CA GLY A 89 -7.43 -6.46 -16.42
C GLY A 89 -7.57 -4.98 -16.75
N ASN A 90 -8.79 -4.39 -16.72
CA ASN A 90 -8.94 -2.96 -16.86
C ASN A 90 -8.31 -2.24 -15.68
N ILE A 91 -7.66 -1.13 -15.97
CA ILE A 91 -6.88 -0.35 -15.01
C ILE A 91 -7.63 0.93 -14.68
N TYR A 92 -7.87 1.15 -13.39
CA TYR A 92 -8.48 2.36 -12.87
C TYR A 92 -7.41 3.18 -12.17
N VAL A 93 -7.28 4.44 -12.52
CA VAL A 93 -6.25 5.35 -12.00
C VAL A 93 -6.91 6.53 -11.33
N ASP A 94 -6.67 6.68 -10.05
CA ASP A 94 -7.08 7.86 -9.29
C ASP A 94 -6.16 9.04 -9.62
N ASP A 95 -6.64 9.94 -10.45
CA ASP A 95 -5.97 11.16 -10.93
C ASP A 95 -6.45 12.34 -10.08
N MET A 96 -5.94 12.38 -8.83
CA MET A 96 -6.47 13.17 -7.73
C MET A 96 -6.56 14.68 -8.05
N SER A 97 -5.51 15.30 -8.55
CA SER A 97 -5.52 16.75 -8.80
C SER A 97 -6.38 17.14 -10.00
N ASN A 98 -6.66 16.19 -10.90
CA ASN A 98 -7.62 16.39 -11.98
C ASN A 98 -9.07 16.03 -11.58
N GLY A 99 -9.29 15.58 -10.32
CA GLY A 99 -10.61 15.28 -9.79
C GLY A 99 -11.36 14.20 -10.58
N ARG A 100 -10.66 13.15 -11.02
CA ARG A 100 -11.25 12.10 -11.88
C ARG A 100 -10.60 10.74 -11.65
N VAL A 101 -11.28 9.68 -12.07
CA VAL A 101 -10.71 8.35 -12.24
C VAL A 101 -10.65 8.03 -13.74
N GLN A 102 -9.44 7.76 -14.24
CA GLN A 102 -9.23 7.34 -15.63
C GLN A 102 -9.26 5.83 -15.73
N VAL A 103 -9.94 5.30 -16.75
CA VAL A 103 -10.07 3.87 -16.98
C VAL A 103 -9.44 3.49 -18.32
N PHE A 104 -8.60 2.46 -18.26
CA PHE A 104 -7.88 1.92 -19.42
C PHE A 104 -8.18 0.44 -19.57
N ASP A 105 -8.08 -0.06 -20.79
CA ASP A 105 -8.14 -1.50 -21.06
C ASP A 105 -6.82 -2.21 -20.65
N PRO A 106 -6.74 -3.55 -20.72
CA PRO A 106 -5.52 -4.28 -20.40
C PRO A 106 -4.31 -3.92 -21.25
N HIS A 107 -4.50 -3.27 -22.39
CA HIS A 107 -3.45 -2.85 -23.33
C HIS A 107 -3.06 -1.37 -23.13
N GLY A 108 -3.69 -0.68 -22.17
CA GLY A 108 -3.45 0.74 -21.87
C GLY A 108 -4.21 1.71 -22.78
N ALA A 109 -5.13 1.23 -23.60
CA ALA A 109 -5.99 2.10 -24.38
C ALA A 109 -7.02 2.77 -23.46
N PHE A 110 -7.18 4.08 -23.57
CA PHE A 110 -8.15 4.84 -22.79
C PHE A 110 -9.58 4.41 -23.12
N LEU A 111 -10.34 4.08 -22.11
CA LEU A 111 -11.75 3.72 -22.24
C LEU A 111 -12.68 4.88 -21.87
N ARG A 112 -12.48 5.51 -20.71
CA ARG A 112 -13.34 6.59 -20.21
C ARG A 112 -12.76 7.29 -18.99
N SER A 113 -13.28 8.51 -18.73
CA SER A 113 -13.13 9.21 -17.44
C SER A 113 -14.39 9.00 -16.60
N ILE A 114 -14.21 8.86 -15.30
CA ILE A 114 -15.28 8.79 -14.30
C ILE A 114 -15.12 9.97 -13.35
N GLY A 115 -16.21 10.71 -13.14
CA GLY A 115 -16.21 11.91 -12.32
C GLY A 115 -15.59 13.12 -13.02
N ARG A 116 -15.60 14.23 -12.31
CA ARG A 116 -15.01 15.52 -12.70
C ARG A 116 -14.82 16.37 -11.44
N PRO A 117 -14.00 17.42 -11.47
CA PRO A 117 -13.86 18.34 -10.34
C PRO A 117 -15.20 18.95 -9.93
N GLY A 118 -15.50 18.92 -8.62
CA GLY A 118 -16.69 19.51 -8.05
C GLY A 118 -17.14 18.81 -6.76
N GLN A 119 -18.29 19.23 -6.22
CA GLN A 119 -18.86 18.72 -4.96
C GLN A 119 -20.25 18.08 -5.14
N GLY A 120 -20.77 18.08 -6.34
CA GLY A 120 -22.06 17.46 -6.68
C GLY A 120 -22.03 15.93 -6.73
N PRO A 121 -23.16 15.30 -7.01
CA PRO A 121 -23.27 13.85 -7.19
C PRO A 121 -22.34 13.37 -8.31
N GLY A 122 -21.44 12.42 -7.98
CA GLY A 122 -20.47 11.89 -8.94
C GLY A 122 -19.31 12.81 -9.30
N GLU A 123 -19.20 13.97 -8.65
CA GLU A 123 -18.05 14.87 -8.73
C GLU A 123 -17.06 14.61 -7.59
N PHE A 124 -15.81 14.98 -7.79
CA PHE A 124 -14.74 14.81 -6.82
C PHE A 124 -14.09 16.15 -6.48
N ASP A 125 -13.95 16.44 -5.20
CA ASP A 125 -13.16 17.53 -4.71
C ASP A 125 -11.69 17.09 -4.52
N TYR A 126 -11.50 15.90 -3.94
CA TYR A 126 -10.18 15.36 -3.65
C TYR A 126 -10.23 13.81 -3.54
N PRO A 127 -10.33 13.07 -4.65
CA PRO A 127 -10.35 11.61 -4.61
C PRO A 127 -9.04 11.09 -4.03
N THR A 128 -9.10 10.05 -3.18
CA THR A 128 -7.93 9.59 -2.41
C THR A 128 -7.72 8.10 -2.43
N LEU A 129 -8.78 7.33 -2.53
CA LEU A 129 -8.73 5.86 -2.58
C LEU A 129 -9.80 5.34 -3.52
N ILE A 130 -9.45 4.36 -4.32
CA ILE A 130 -10.38 3.65 -5.19
C ILE A 130 -10.41 2.17 -4.85
N ARG A 131 -11.59 1.58 -4.81
CA ARG A 131 -11.79 0.16 -4.57
C ARG A 131 -12.80 -0.40 -5.57
N LEU A 132 -12.53 -1.58 -6.07
CA LEU A 132 -13.46 -2.38 -6.85
C LEU A 132 -14.05 -3.46 -5.95
N GLY A 133 -15.36 -3.56 -5.87
CA GLY A 133 -15.98 -4.55 -4.99
C GLY A 133 -17.49 -4.40 -4.90
N GLY A 134 -18.06 -5.01 -3.85
CA GLY A 134 -19.51 -5.08 -3.71
C GLY A 134 -20.12 -6.17 -4.61
N ARG A 135 -21.47 -6.25 -4.58
CA ARG A 135 -22.22 -7.29 -5.28
C ARG A 135 -21.97 -7.31 -6.79
N ASP A 136 -21.80 -6.15 -7.41
CA ASP A 136 -21.73 -6.00 -8.87
C ASP A 136 -20.37 -5.50 -9.35
N GLY A 137 -19.32 -5.60 -8.52
CA GLY A 137 -17.98 -5.12 -8.88
C GLY A 137 -17.91 -3.61 -9.12
N ARG A 138 -18.70 -2.83 -8.38
CA ARG A 138 -18.77 -1.38 -8.48
C ARG A 138 -17.43 -0.72 -8.20
N LEU A 139 -17.24 0.45 -8.80
CA LEU A 139 -16.16 1.35 -8.42
C LEU A 139 -16.62 2.22 -7.25
N HIS A 140 -15.86 2.18 -6.18
CA HIS A 140 -16.00 3.01 -5.01
C HIS A 140 -14.85 4.00 -4.99
N VAL A 141 -15.15 5.30 -4.91
CA VAL A 141 -14.15 6.37 -4.86
C VAL A 141 -14.33 7.17 -3.59
N MET A 142 -13.34 7.10 -2.70
CA MET A 142 -13.33 7.92 -1.49
C MET A 142 -12.89 9.33 -1.84
N ASP A 143 -13.67 10.30 -1.42
CA ASP A 143 -13.43 11.72 -1.63
C ASP A 143 -13.22 12.44 -0.29
N ARG A 144 -12.10 13.11 -0.09
CA ARG A 144 -11.70 13.83 1.14
C ARG A 144 -11.75 13.01 2.43
N PHE A 145 -11.71 11.67 2.37
CA PHE A 145 -11.91 10.79 3.53
C PHE A 145 -13.27 10.93 4.23
N GLN A 146 -14.25 11.57 3.57
CA GLN A 146 -15.54 11.93 4.15
C GLN A 146 -16.74 11.33 3.43
N ARG A 147 -16.61 11.00 2.15
CA ARG A 147 -17.69 10.35 1.39
C ARG A 147 -17.11 9.35 0.40
N ILE A 148 -17.90 8.34 0.10
CA ILE A 148 -17.59 7.35 -0.92
C ILE A 148 -18.63 7.49 -2.03
N ASN A 149 -18.18 7.85 -3.23
CA ASN A 149 -19.02 7.86 -4.43
C ASN A 149 -18.98 6.48 -5.10
N LEU A 150 -20.14 5.93 -5.41
CA LEU A 150 -20.30 4.64 -6.05
C LEU A 150 -20.68 4.82 -7.52
N PHE A 151 -20.00 4.06 -8.37
CA PHE A 151 -20.25 4.02 -9.81
C PHE A 151 -20.45 2.58 -10.26
N ASP A 152 -21.34 2.38 -11.23
CA ASP A 152 -21.54 1.07 -11.84
C ASP A 152 -20.38 0.67 -12.79
N GLY A 153 -20.46 -0.52 -13.39
CA GLY A 153 -19.44 -1.03 -14.31
C GLY A 153 -19.24 -0.18 -15.57
N GLN A 154 -20.18 0.69 -15.91
CA GLN A 154 -20.10 1.64 -17.02
C GLN A 154 -19.53 2.99 -16.59
N GLY A 155 -19.36 3.22 -15.28
CA GLY A 155 -18.89 4.47 -14.72
C GLY A 155 -19.98 5.50 -14.49
N VAL A 156 -21.25 5.07 -14.47
CA VAL A 156 -22.39 5.92 -14.14
C VAL A 156 -22.51 6.03 -12.63
N TYR A 157 -22.67 7.25 -12.12
CA TYR A 157 -22.89 7.52 -10.71
C TYR A 157 -24.15 6.83 -10.20
N VAL A 158 -24.04 6.11 -9.08
CA VAL A 158 -25.16 5.41 -8.44
C VAL A 158 -25.63 6.16 -7.21
N ARG A 159 -24.74 6.42 -6.27
CA ARG A 159 -25.03 7.14 -5.02
C ARG A 159 -23.74 7.50 -4.28
N SER A 160 -23.86 8.33 -3.25
CA SER A 160 -22.79 8.55 -2.28
C SER A 160 -23.14 7.94 -0.94
N ILE A 161 -22.11 7.54 -0.20
CA ILE A 161 -22.19 7.13 1.19
C ILE A 161 -21.36 8.13 1.99
N VAL A 162 -21.96 8.68 3.03
CA VAL A 162 -21.28 9.56 3.99
C VAL A 162 -21.10 8.76 5.28
N PRO A 163 -19.90 8.27 5.57
CA PRO A 163 -19.65 7.53 6.80
C PRO A 163 -19.86 8.41 8.04
N GLU A 164 -20.33 7.81 9.14
CA GLU A 164 -20.44 8.52 10.43
C GLU A 164 -19.09 9.00 10.96
N ARG A 165 -18.00 8.36 10.53
CA ARG A 165 -16.61 8.70 10.87
C ARG A 165 -15.73 8.55 9.66
N GLY A 166 -14.63 9.32 9.58
CA GLY A 166 -13.69 9.24 8.47
C GLY A 166 -13.01 7.88 8.39
N PHE A 167 -12.93 7.34 7.17
CA PHE A 167 -12.19 6.12 6.88
C PHE A 167 -10.72 6.45 6.60
N VAL A 168 -9.83 5.62 7.14
CA VAL A 168 -8.42 5.59 6.76
C VAL A 168 -8.24 4.69 5.53
N ASP A 169 -8.91 3.54 5.54
CA ASP A 169 -9.03 2.60 4.44
C ASP A 169 -10.35 1.83 4.53
N TYR A 170 -10.77 1.18 3.44
CA TYR A 170 -12.00 0.40 3.43
C TYR A 170 -11.99 -0.66 2.35
N PHE A 171 -12.75 -1.73 2.57
CA PHE A 171 -12.84 -2.89 1.69
C PHE A 171 -14.32 -3.24 1.49
N PRO A 172 -14.88 -2.97 0.29
CA PRO A 172 -16.27 -3.29 -0.01
C PRO A 172 -16.53 -4.79 0.12
N ASP A 173 -17.65 -5.16 0.74
CA ASP A 173 -18.11 -6.54 0.85
C ASP A 173 -19.27 -6.85 -0.12
N ALA A 174 -19.61 -8.14 -0.23
CA ALA A 174 -20.68 -8.60 -1.12
C ALA A 174 -22.10 -8.19 -0.67
N ALA A 175 -22.27 -7.70 0.56
CA ALA A 175 -23.53 -7.26 1.13
C ALA A 175 -23.77 -5.75 0.99
N ASP A 176 -23.01 -5.06 0.12
CA ASP A 176 -23.04 -3.61 -0.08
C ASP A 176 -22.60 -2.80 1.17
N GLY A 177 -21.91 -3.45 2.11
CA GLY A 177 -21.23 -2.83 3.23
C GLY A 177 -19.71 -2.77 3.03
N PHE A 178 -19.01 -2.55 4.15
CA PHE A 178 -17.55 -2.43 4.16
C PHE A 178 -16.96 -3.07 5.41
N VAL A 179 -15.73 -3.55 5.31
CA VAL A 179 -14.81 -3.55 6.44
C VAL A 179 -13.94 -2.32 6.31
N ALA A 180 -13.89 -1.48 7.32
CA ALA A 180 -13.19 -0.21 7.27
C ALA A 180 -12.19 -0.06 8.41
N VAL A 181 -11.03 0.52 8.10
CA VAL A 181 -10.13 1.09 9.09
C VAL A 181 -10.57 2.52 9.34
N MET A 182 -11.03 2.80 10.54
CA MET A 182 -11.59 4.08 10.93
C MET A 182 -10.71 4.74 11.99
N ARG A 183 -10.67 6.07 11.97
CA ARG A 183 -10.12 6.83 13.09
C ARG A 183 -11.24 7.17 14.06
N THR A 184 -11.08 6.77 15.33
CA THR A 184 -11.99 7.05 16.42
C THR A 184 -11.27 7.91 17.47
N GLY A 185 -12.02 8.63 18.32
CA GLY A 185 -11.50 9.57 19.29
C GLY A 185 -11.95 11.01 19.00
N SER A 186 -11.94 11.88 19.99
CA SER A 186 -12.23 13.30 19.82
C SER A 186 -10.92 14.10 19.76
N ASP A 187 -10.96 15.24 19.08
CA ASP A 187 -9.82 16.18 19.07
C ASP A 187 -9.59 16.81 20.45
N GLU A 188 -10.56 16.67 21.38
CA GLU A 188 -10.48 17.11 22.77
C GLU A 188 -9.76 16.09 23.66
N GLU A 189 -9.87 14.81 23.33
CA GLU A 189 -9.08 13.76 23.96
C GLU A 189 -7.81 13.55 23.14
N LEU A 190 -6.65 13.75 23.76
CA LEU A 190 -5.32 13.51 23.16
C LEU A 190 -5.10 12.05 22.71
N THR A 191 -6.08 11.19 22.90
CA THR A 191 -6.09 9.77 22.52
C THR A 191 -7.00 9.56 21.33
N SER A 192 -6.44 9.18 20.19
CA SER A 192 -7.19 8.64 19.06
C SER A 192 -6.89 7.14 18.90
N TYR A 193 -7.81 6.46 18.24
CA TYR A 193 -7.69 5.02 17.97
C TYR A 193 -7.88 4.77 16.49
N HIS A 194 -7.26 3.70 15.98
CA HIS A 194 -7.64 3.07 14.73
C HIS A 194 -8.49 1.84 15.05
N SER A 195 -9.70 1.79 14.55
CA SER A 195 -10.56 0.62 14.67
C SER A 195 -10.77 -0.06 13.30
N LEU A 196 -10.76 -1.39 13.30
CA LEU A 196 -11.30 -2.18 12.21
C LEU A 196 -12.78 -2.41 12.52
N SER A 197 -13.65 -1.98 11.63
CA SER A 197 -15.09 -1.99 11.90
C SER A 197 -15.88 -2.52 10.72
N ARG A 198 -16.96 -3.22 11.00
CA ARG A 198 -18.00 -3.53 10.02
C ARG A 198 -18.90 -2.32 9.85
N VAL A 199 -19.12 -1.89 8.63
CA VAL A 199 -19.93 -0.73 8.28
C VAL A 199 -20.96 -1.14 7.24
N ASN A 200 -22.21 -0.73 7.42
CA ASN A 200 -23.27 -1.05 6.45
C ASN A 200 -23.21 -0.14 5.21
N GLY A 201 -24.05 -0.44 4.21
CA GLY A 201 -24.12 0.33 2.97
C GLY A 201 -24.60 1.77 3.13
N GLU A 202 -25.06 2.20 4.31
CA GLU A 202 -25.41 3.57 4.64
C GLU A 202 -24.25 4.34 5.31
N GLY A 203 -23.13 3.69 5.56
CA GLY A 203 -21.97 4.29 6.23
C GLY A 203 -22.03 4.24 7.77
N LYS A 204 -22.95 3.46 8.35
CA LYS A 204 -23.10 3.32 9.81
C LYS A 204 -22.27 2.15 10.33
N SER A 205 -21.53 2.38 11.39
CA SER A 205 -20.78 1.32 12.08
C SER A 205 -21.76 0.33 12.72
N GLN A 206 -21.54 -0.96 12.46
CA GLN A 206 -22.34 -2.06 13.00
C GLN A 206 -21.63 -2.77 14.15
N SER A 207 -20.34 -2.98 14.02
CA SER A 207 -19.50 -3.63 15.04
C SER A 207 -18.05 -3.20 14.91
N VAL A 208 -17.36 -3.12 16.04
CA VAL A 208 -15.89 -2.95 16.11
C VAL A 208 -15.27 -4.34 16.21
N LEU A 209 -14.46 -4.70 15.24
CA LEU A 209 -13.79 -6.01 15.13
C LEU A 209 -12.44 -6.02 15.87
N ALA A 210 -11.75 -4.87 15.85
CA ALA A 210 -10.51 -4.63 16.57
C ALA A 210 -10.29 -3.12 16.75
N GLU A 211 -9.61 -2.73 17.84
CA GLU A 211 -9.28 -1.33 18.09
C GLU A 211 -7.90 -1.22 18.72
N PHE A 212 -7.11 -0.23 18.28
CA PHE A 212 -5.73 0.00 18.71
C PHE A 212 -5.45 1.49 18.89
N PRO A 213 -4.60 1.87 19.84
CA PRO A 213 -4.23 3.26 20.04
C PRO A 213 -3.52 3.81 18.80
N TYR A 214 -3.81 5.07 18.47
CA TYR A 214 -3.13 5.80 17.42
C TYR A 214 -2.69 7.16 17.95
N THR A 215 -1.39 7.41 17.90
CA THR A 215 -0.81 8.65 18.39
C THR A 215 -0.10 9.36 17.24
N ILE A 216 -0.49 10.62 17.00
CA ILE A 216 0.22 11.52 16.09
C ILE A 216 0.75 12.71 16.88
N HIS A 217 1.94 13.16 16.55
CA HIS A 217 2.51 14.34 17.19
C HIS A 217 1.79 15.61 16.72
N MET A 218 1.31 16.38 17.71
CA MET A 218 0.65 17.65 17.44
C MET A 218 1.60 18.81 17.78
N GLU A 219 1.91 19.65 16.78
CA GLU A 219 2.75 20.84 16.96
C GLU A 219 1.89 22.10 16.97
N ARG A 220 2.02 22.90 18.03
CA ARG A 220 1.33 24.18 18.14
C ARG A 220 2.14 25.24 17.35
N ARG A 221 1.50 25.92 16.41
CA ARG A 221 2.08 27.01 15.61
C ARG A 221 1.21 28.26 15.70
N ALA A 222 1.73 29.40 15.24
CA ALA A 222 1.04 30.70 15.31
C ALA A 222 -0.36 30.73 14.64
N GLY A 223 -0.67 29.79 13.78
CA GLY A 223 -1.97 29.69 13.08
C GLY A 223 -2.85 28.54 13.53
N GLY A 224 -2.50 27.83 14.62
CA GLY A 224 -3.26 26.68 15.12
C GLY A 224 -2.38 25.46 15.47
N THR A 225 -3.02 24.34 15.64
CA THR A 225 -2.34 23.06 15.92
C THR A 225 -2.20 22.26 14.63
N LEU A 226 -0.98 21.80 14.32
CA LEU A 226 -0.67 21.00 13.13
C LEU A 226 -0.28 19.58 13.56
N ALA A 227 -0.91 18.59 12.94
CA ALA A 227 -0.48 17.21 13.06
C ALA A 227 0.81 16.98 12.26
N VAL A 228 1.85 16.47 12.91
CA VAL A 228 3.14 16.18 12.29
C VAL A 228 3.36 14.68 12.30
N SER A 229 3.31 14.08 11.12
CA SER A 229 3.60 12.65 10.95
C SER A 229 5.09 12.45 10.69
N THR A 230 5.66 11.48 11.38
CA THR A 230 7.02 10.99 11.14
C THR A 230 7.02 9.83 10.13
N GLY A 231 5.85 9.24 9.90
CA GLY A 231 5.65 8.00 9.16
C GLY A 231 6.01 6.74 9.98
N TYR A 232 6.42 6.91 11.23
CA TYR A 232 6.72 5.81 12.16
C TYR A 232 5.65 5.63 13.24
N GLU A 233 4.48 6.26 13.06
CA GLU A 233 3.35 6.06 13.95
C GLU A 233 2.91 4.59 13.90
N LEU A 234 2.62 4.04 15.07
CA LEU A 234 2.02 2.71 15.16
C LEU A 234 0.62 2.76 14.56
N SER A 235 0.34 1.89 13.63
CA SER A 235 -0.89 1.94 12.83
C SER A 235 -1.49 0.57 12.62
N LEU A 236 -2.82 0.55 12.52
CA LEU A 236 -3.58 -0.59 12.08
C LEU A 236 -3.55 -0.64 10.55
N HIS A 237 -3.14 -1.77 10.01
CA HIS A 237 -3.15 -2.06 8.58
C HIS A 237 -4.07 -3.24 8.31
N ALA A 238 -4.78 -3.21 7.20
CA ALA A 238 -5.65 -4.30 6.78
C ALA A 238 -5.59 -4.48 5.26
N ALA A 239 -5.96 -5.67 4.78
CA ALA A 239 -6.12 -5.97 3.37
C ALA A 239 -7.15 -7.08 3.16
N PRO A 240 -7.87 -7.09 2.02
CA PRO A 240 -8.84 -8.14 1.71
C PRO A 240 -8.12 -9.42 1.28
N LEU A 241 -8.68 -10.56 1.65
CA LEU A 241 -8.27 -11.88 1.20
C LEU A 241 -9.38 -12.53 0.36
N PRO A 242 -9.07 -13.56 -0.45
CA PRO A 242 -10.09 -14.34 -1.14
C PRO A 242 -11.16 -14.86 -0.19
N GLY A 243 -12.40 -14.99 -0.69
CA GLY A 243 -13.52 -15.52 0.10
C GLY A 243 -14.08 -14.54 1.13
N SER A 244 -13.93 -13.22 0.92
CA SER A 244 -14.41 -12.17 1.84
C SER A 244 -13.75 -12.19 3.22
N ALA A 245 -12.59 -12.84 3.35
CA ALA A 245 -11.77 -12.75 4.53
C ALA A 245 -10.97 -11.44 4.54
N ILE A 246 -10.54 -11.02 5.72
CA ILE A 246 -9.70 -9.83 5.93
C ILE A 246 -8.49 -10.22 6.77
N VAL A 247 -7.30 -9.81 6.34
CA VAL A 247 -6.12 -9.83 7.19
C VAL A 247 -5.89 -8.43 7.77
N TYR A 248 -5.57 -8.36 9.05
CA TYR A 248 -5.14 -7.11 9.68
C TYR A 248 -4.00 -7.34 10.67
N GLY A 249 -3.31 -6.26 11.01
CA GLY A 249 -2.29 -6.26 12.04
C GLY A 249 -2.02 -4.85 12.55
N TYR A 250 -1.69 -4.73 13.83
CA TYR A 250 -1.23 -3.49 14.43
C TYR A 250 0.29 -3.49 14.50
N SER A 251 0.92 -2.47 13.94
CA SER A 251 2.37 -2.50 13.65
C SER A 251 3.30 -2.44 14.87
N GLU A 252 2.75 -2.44 16.10
CA GLU A 252 3.51 -2.60 17.35
C GLU A 252 4.01 -4.00 17.57
N ASP A 253 3.23 -5.01 17.14
CA ASP A 253 3.57 -6.42 17.21
C ASP A 253 3.69 -7.03 15.82
N TYR A 254 4.54 -8.05 15.66
CA TYR A 254 4.53 -8.82 14.42
C TYR A 254 3.47 -9.91 14.50
N GLU A 255 2.23 -9.46 14.60
CA GLU A 255 1.06 -10.32 14.62
C GLU A 255 0.07 -9.87 13.55
N LEU A 256 -0.39 -10.82 12.74
CA LEU A 256 -1.45 -10.65 11.77
C LEU A 256 -2.61 -11.56 12.16
N VAL A 257 -3.82 -11.04 12.06
CA VAL A 257 -5.05 -11.78 12.33
C VAL A 257 -5.84 -11.89 11.04
N ILE A 258 -6.28 -13.09 10.67
CA ILE A 258 -7.22 -13.32 9.59
C ILE A 258 -8.61 -13.51 10.20
N LEU A 259 -9.54 -12.65 9.78
CA LEU A 259 -10.97 -12.82 10.04
C LEU A 259 -11.61 -13.55 8.86
N GLY A 260 -12.45 -14.51 9.16
CA GLY A 260 -13.32 -15.13 8.19
C GLY A 260 -14.47 -14.20 7.75
N PRO A 261 -15.29 -14.62 6.80
CA PRO A 261 -16.45 -13.84 6.33
C PRO A 261 -17.53 -13.64 7.41
N ASP A 262 -17.46 -14.39 8.50
CA ASP A 262 -18.34 -14.30 9.69
C ASP A 262 -17.76 -13.40 10.80
N ASP A 263 -16.69 -12.65 10.49
CA ASP A 263 -15.94 -11.76 11.39
C ASP A 263 -15.24 -12.48 12.56
N ARG A 264 -15.18 -13.82 12.55
CA ARG A 264 -14.45 -14.58 13.56
C ARG A 264 -12.99 -14.74 13.19
N LYS A 265 -12.14 -14.78 14.21
CA LYS A 265 -10.71 -15.09 14.02
C LYS A 265 -10.55 -16.52 13.49
N ALA A 266 -10.04 -16.65 12.28
CA ALA A 266 -9.77 -17.93 11.62
C ALA A 266 -8.31 -18.37 11.82
N LEU A 267 -7.39 -17.40 11.87
CA LEU A 267 -5.96 -17.66 11.98
C LEU A 267 -5.23 -16.46 12.59
N VAL A 268 -4.24 -16.74 13.42
CA VAL A 268 -3.26 -15.75 13.90
C VAL A 268 -1.87 -16.14 13.37
N ILE A 269 -1.17 -15.18 12.81
CA ILE A 269 0.19 -15.35 12.26
C ILE A 269 1.12 -14.50 13.10
N ARG A 270 2.08 -15.12 13.78
CA ARG A 270 3.13 -14.43 14.53
C ARG A 270 4.48 -14.68 13.91
N LYS A 271 5.38 -13.73 14.07
CA LYS A 271 6.78 -13.87 13.70
C LYS A 271 7.66 -13.57 14.89
N ASP A 272 8.54 -14.52 15.23
CA ASP A 272 9.50 -14.37 16.32
C ASP A 272 10.70 -13.53 15.82
N GLU A 273 10.56 -12.23 15.96
CA GLU A 273 11.56 -11.25 15.54
C GLU A 273 11.64 -10.10 16.54
N ARG A 274 12.84 -9.62 16.81
CA ARG A 274 13.05 -8.43 17.66
C ARG A 274 12.59 -7.18 16.92
N ARG A 275 11.86 -6.31 17.61
CA ARG A 275 11.40 -5.03 17.06
C ARG A 275 12.58 -4.13 16.69
N PRO A 276 12.58 -3.51 15.49
CA PRO A 276 13.69 -2.71 15.02
C PRO A 276 13.89 -1.42 15.84
N GLU A 277 15.16 -1.05 16.06
CA GLU A 277 15.54 0.19 16.71
C GLU A 277 15.87 1.28 15.68
N PHE A 278 15.76 2.55 16.08
CA PHE A 278 16.24 3.66 15.27
C PHE A 278 17.74 3.76 15.33
N THR A 279 18.38 3.93 14.20
CA THR A 279 19.80 4.29 14.09
C THR A 279 20.02 5.74 14.56
N SER A 280 21.26 6.08 14.95
CA SER A 280 21.62 7.45 15.31
C SER A 280 21.35 8.45 14.17
N LYS A 281 21.62 8.05 12.92
CA LYS A 281 21.36 8.87 11.72
C LYS A 281 19.87 9.18 11.55
N GLU A 282 19.00 8.18 11.72
CA GLU A 282 17.55 8.37 11.64
C GLU A 282 17.06 9.33 12.73
N LYS A 283 17.49 9.13 13.99
CA LYS A 283 17.13 10.01 15.10
C LYS A 283 17.50 11.47 14.83
N THR A 284 18.70 11.71 14.27
CA THR A 284 19.17 13.05 13.94
C THR A 284 18.32 13.69 12.83
N GLY A 285 17.83 12.92 11.86
CA GLY A 285 17.03 13.40 10.74
C GLY A 285 15.68 14.00 11.14
N PHE A 286 15.13 13.62 12.30
CA PHE A 286 13.85 14.12 12.80
C PHE A 286 13.97 15.33 13.74
N GLY A 287 15.19 15.70 14.15
CA GLY A 287 15.43 16.85 15.00
C GLY A 287 14.71 16.76 16.35
N LYS A 288 13.77 17.70 16.61
CA LYS A 288 12.98 17.74 17.85
C LYS A 288 11.66 17.00 17.78
N ILE A 289 11.29 16.44 16.63
CA ILE A 289 10.02 15.68 16.49
C ILE A 289 10.18 14.37 17.26
N PRO A 290 9.30 14.07 18.22
CA PRO A 290 9.40 12.86 19.00
C PRO A 290 9.13 11.63 18.12
N LEU A 291 10.05 10.65 18.21
CA LEU A 291 9.89 9.36 17.59
C LEU A 291 9.33 8.36 18.60
N PRO A 292 8.62 7.31 18.15
CA PRO A 292 8.31 6.19 19.03
C PRO A 292 9.61 5.54 19.54
N LYS A 293 9.53 4.83 20.66
CA LYS A 293 10.71 4.18 21.28
C LYS A 293 11.41 3.18 20.35
N LEU A 294 10.61 2.44 19.58
CA LEU A 294 11.05 1.45 18.59
C LEU A 294 10.28 1.70 17.28
N LYS A 295 10.85 1.28 16.14
CA LYS A 295 10.17 1.37 14.85
C LYS A 295 8.94 0.44 14.82
N PRO A 296 7.91 0.74 14.03
CA PRO A 296 6.92 -0.24 13.65
C PRO A 296 7.56 -1.51 13.06
N TYR A 297 6.96 -2.67 13.28
CA TYR A 297 7.39 -3.89 12.60
C TYR A 297 7.12 -3.85 11.10
N PHE A 298 6.05 -3.18 10.69
CA PHE A 298 5.63 -3.08 9.30
C PHE A 298 4.86 -1.78 9.03
N PHE A 299 4.73 -1.45 7.74
CA PHE A 299 4.19 -0.18 7.25
C PHE A 299 3.05 -0.35 6.25
N GLY A 300 2.60 -1.55 6.02
CA GLY A 300 1.50 -1.86 5.12
C GLY A 300 1.33 -3.36 4.89
N ILE A 301 0.15 -3.72 4.42
CA ILE A 301 -0.21 -5.08 4.03
C ILE A 301 -0.81 -5.02 2.64
N LEU A 302 -0.33 -5.87 1.73
CA LEU A 302 -0.95 -6.15 0.44
C LEU A 302 -1.26 -7.65 0.37
N THR A 303 -2.18 -8.01 -0.50
CA THR A 303 -2.54 -9.40 -0.75
C THR A 303 -2.62 -9.67 -2.25
N ASP A 304 -2.52 -10.92 -2.64
CA ASP A 304 -2.76 -11.35 -4.00
C ASP A 304 -3.99 -12.29 -4.09
N PRO A 305 -4.50 -12.56 -5.30
CA PRO A 305 -5.65 -13.45 -5.48
C PRO A 305 -5.41 -14.91 -5.05
N GLU A 306 -4.15 -15.32 -4.91
CA GLU A 306 -3.77 -16.63 -4.39
C GLU A 306 -3.77 -16.70 -2.87
N GLY A 307 -4.06 -15.56 -2.20
CA GLY A 307 -4.13 -15.45 -0.75
C GLY A 307 -2.77 -15.29 -0.07
N ARG A 308 -1.70 -14.96 -0.81
CA ARG A 308 -0.44 -14.57 -0.17
C ARG A 308 -0.60 -13.20 0.46
N ILE A 309 0.07 -13.03 1.61
CA ILE A 309 0.06 -11.80 2.39
C ILE A 309 1.46 -11.19 2.33
N TYR A 310 1.55 -9.98 1.80
CA TYR A 310 2.78 -9.22 1.63
C TYR A 310 2.84 -8.13 2.69
N VAL A 311 3.77 -8.24 3.63
CA VAL A 311 3.93 -7.32 4.78
C VAL A 311 5.11 -6.41 4.53
N GLN A 312 4.86 -5.12 4.34
CA GLN A 312 5.89 -4.13 4.02
C GLN A 312 6.80 -3.84 5.23
N ARG A 313 8.11 -4.05 5.09
CA ARG A 313 9.10 -4.00 6.17
C ARG A 313 9.80 -2.66 6.35
N ASN A 314 9.85 -1.85 5.33
CA ASN A 314 10.57 -0.58 5.38
C ASN A 314 9.68 0.58 4.94
N MET A 315 9.88 1.70 5.60
CA MET A 315 9.31 2.97 5.19
C MET A 315 10.18 3.60 4.09
N ASN A 316 9.56 4.39 3.23
CA ASN A 316 10.31 5.24 2.32
C ASN A 316 11.01 6.36 3.08
N THR A 317 12.32 6.42 2.96
CA THR A 317 13.14 7.47 3.56
C THR A 317 13.48 8.63 2.58
N GLY A 318 12.95 8.61 1.36
CA GLY A 318 13.42 9.45 0.25
C GLY A 318 12.59 10.68 -0.14
N GLY A 319 11.48 11.01 0.51
CA GLY A 319 10.62 12.12 0.09
C GLY A 319 10.84 13.42 0.85
N LYS A 320 10.97 14.54 0.14
CA LYS A 320 10.86 15.89 0.71
C LYS A 320 9.46 16.09 1.29
N ARG A 321 9.38 16.74 2.46
CA ARG A 321 8.15 17.01 3.23
C ARG A 321 7.04 17.57 2.35
N GLY A 322 5.88 16.90 2.32
CA GLY A 322 4.65 17.40 1.69
C GLY A 322 3.81 16.27 1.10
N TYR A 323 2.72 15.89 1.74
CA TYR A 323 1.69 14.92 1.30
C TYR A 323 2.20 13.53 0.86
N GLY A 324 3.01 12.91 1.69
CA GLY A 324 3.49 11.53 1.54
C GLY A 324 4.56 11.39 0.44
N PRO A 325 5.72 10.83 0.79
CA PRO A 325 6.80 10.69 -0.18
C PRO A 325 6.40 9.71 -1.27
N ILE A 326 6.58 10.11 -2.50
CA ILE A 326 6.62 9.19 -3.63
C ILE A 326 7.86 8.33 -3.42
N ALA A 327 7.66 7.02 -3.35
CA ALA A 327 8.76 6.11 -3.19
C ALA A 327 9.60 6.08 -4.46
N THR A 328 10.90 6.25 -4.31
CA THR A 328 11.87 6.12 -5.40
C THR A 328 12.65 4.80 -5.33
N GLU A 329 12.55 4.09 -4.21
CA GLU A 329 13.28 2.84 -3.97
C GLU A 329 12.31 1.67 -3.76
N ASP A 330 12.74 0.48 -4.17
CA ASP A 330 12.01 -0.76 -3.95
C ASP A 330 11.73 -0.99 -2.46
N LYS A 331 10.56 -1.53 -2.18
CA LYS A 331 10.13 -1.85 -0.82
C LYS A 331 10.31 -3.32 -0.52
N LEU A 332 10.87 -3.60 0.65
CA LEU A 332 11.05 -4.96 1.13
C LEU A 332 9.76 -5.49 1.76
N PHE A 333 9.38 -6.70 1.40
CA PHE A 333 8.20 -7.38 1.91
C PHE A 333 8.56 -8.77 2.45
N ASP A 334 8.00 -9.10 3.61
CA ASP A 334 7.86 -10.49 4.06
C ASP A 334 6.58 -11.07 3.44
N VAL A 335 6.66 -12.26 2.87
CA VAL A 335 5.53 -12.90 2.17
C VAL A 335 5.11 -14.17 2.91
N PHE A 336 3.84 -14.20 3.32
CA PHE A 336 3.24 -15.34 4.01
C PHE A 336 2.23 -16.04 3.10
N SER A 337 2.06 -17.36 3.30
CA SER A 337 0.94 -18.09 2.70
C SER A 337 -0.38 -17.73 3.39
N GLY A 338 -1.52 -18.04 2.74
CA GLY A 338 -2.84 -17.95 3.37
C GLY A 338 -3.01 -18.86 4.59
N GLU A 339 -2.14 -19.86 4.78
CA GLU A 339 -2.09 -20.71 5.96
C GLU A 339 -1.17 -20.18 7.07
N GLY A 340 -0.54 -19.02 6.84
CA GLY A 340 0.26 -18.28 7.82
C GLY A 340 1.73 -18.65 7.87
N ARG A 341 2.29 -19.42 6.93
CA ARG A 341 3.71 -19.73 6.90
C ARG A 341 4.52 -18.63 6.25
N PHE A 342 5.63 -18.23 6.85
CA PHE A 342 6.58 -17.27 6.28
C PHE A 342 7.35 -17.89 5.14
N LEU A 343 6.96 -17.58 3.90
CA LEU A 343 7.48 -18.21 2.69
C LEU A 343 8.83 -17.63 2.26
N PHE A 344 8.86 -16.35 1.95
CA PHE A 344 10.06 -15.69 1.43
C PHE A 344 10.04 -14.19 1.68
N ARG A 345 11.17 -13.52 1.46
CA ARG A 345 11.28 -12.06 1.36
C ARG A 345 11.43 -11.67 -0.10
N THR A 346 10.89 -10.53 -0.47
CA THR A 346 11.05 -9.97 -1.81
C THR A 346 11.02 -8.46 -1.80
N ALA A 347 11.55 -7.85 -2.85
CA ALA A 347 11.40 -6.43 -3.10
C ALA A 347 10.32 -6.22 -4.17
N LEU A 348 9.46 -5.22 -3.97
CA LEU A 348 8.47 -4.77 -4.94
C LEU A 348 8.82 -3.35 -5.41
N PRO A 349 8.46 -2.98 -6.65
CA PRO A 349 8.62 -1.62 -7.14
C PRO A 349 7.98 -0.59 -6.19
N PRO A 350 8.53 0.62 -6.14
CA PRO A 350 7.97 1.69 -5.33
C PRO A 350 6.52 1.96 -5.74
N ASN A 351 5.70 2.40 -4.78
CA ASN A 351 4.29 2.73 -4.99
C ASN A 351 3.43 1.59 -5.56
N THR A 352 3.83 0.33 -5.35
CA THR A 352 2.97 -0.82 -5.68
C THR A 352 1.62 -0.69 -4.98
N ARG A 353 0.53 -0.79 -5.73
CA ARG A 353 -0.85 -0.71 -5.26
C ARG A 353 -1.60 -2.03 -5.39
N VAL A 354 -1.35 -2.75 -6.47
CA VAL A 354 -2.07 -3.99 -6.77
C VAL A 354 -1.08 -5.07 -7.17
N ILE A 355 -1.28 -6.26 -6.62
CA ILE A 355 -0.69 -7.51 -7.09
C ILE A 355 -1.87 -8.36 -7.57
N ARG A 356 -1.89 -8.71 -8.85
CA ARG A 356 -2.99 -9.47 -9.43
C ARG A 356 -2.49 -10.49 -10.44
N GLY A 357 -2.60 -11.77 -10.07
CA GLY A 357 -1.96 -12.83 -10.84
C GLY A 357 -0.46 -12.56 -10.96
N ASP A 358 0.07 -12.71 -12.16
CA ASP A 358 1.47 -12.45 -12.47
C ASP A 358 1.80 -10.97 -12.74
N PHE A 359 0.92 -10.03 -12.35
CA PHE A 359 1.09 -8.60 -12.57
C PHE A 359 1.22 -7.80 -11.28
N ILE A 360 2.09 -6.79 -11.33
CA ILE A 360 2.20 -5.72 -10.35
C ILE A 360 1.83 -4.41 -11.02
N TYR A 361 0.96 -3.62 -10.37
CA TYR A 361 0.58 -2.29 -10.81
C TYR A 361 1.13 -1.27 -9.83
N THR A 362 1.82 -0.28 -10.37
CA THR A 362 2.47 0.78 -9.62
C THR A 362 2.39 2.10 -10.36
N PHE A 363 2.79 3.19 -9.71
CA PHE A 363 2.99 4.46 -10.38
C PHE A 363 4.39 5.02 -10.08
N TYR A 364 4.88 5.79 -11.00
CA TYR A 364 6.18 6.42 -10.95
C TYR A 364 6.06 7.90 -11.29
N VAL A 365 6.86 8.74 -10.65
CA VAL A 365 6.98 10.16 -10.98
C VAL A 365 8.37 10.41 -11.50
N ASP A 366 8.45 10.93 -12.70
CA ASP A 366 9.68 11.46 -13.26
C ASP A 366 9.90 12.86 -12.68
N GLU A 367 10.83 12.96 -11.72
CA GLU A 367 11.11 14.23 -11.03
C GLU A 367 11.73 15.29 -11.96
N GLU A 368 12.39 14.89 -13.04
CA GLU A 368 13.02 15.80 -14.00
C GLU A 368 11.99 16.43 -14.94
N GLN A 369 11.02 15.64 -15.37
CA GLN A 369 9.97 16.07 -16.29
C GLN A 369 8.69 16.51 -15.57
N GLY A 370 8.53 16.13 -14.28
CA GLY A 370 7.29 16.35 -13.53
C GLY A 370 6.11 15.50 -14.03
N LEU A 371 6.37 14.44 -14.78
CA LEU A 371 5.37 13.57 -15.35
C LEU A 371 5.12 12.35 -14.46
N GLU A 372 3.89 11.93 -14.40
CA GLU A 372 3.46 10.75 -13.67
C GLU A 372 3.05 9.64 -14.63
N TYR A 373 3.48 8.42 -14.31
CA TYR A 373 3.24 7.22 -15.12
C TYR A 373 2.61 6.13 -14.27
N VAL A 374 1.61 5.46 -14.81
CA VAL A 374 1.13 4.17 -14.30
C VAL A 374 1.88 3.07 -15.03
N GLN A 375 2.42 2.12 -14.30
CA GLN A 375 3.21 1.03 -14.85
C GLN A 375 2.62 -0.32 -14.44
N ARG A 376 2.68 -1.28 -15.38
CA ARG A 376 2.40 -2.69 -15.10
C ARG A 376 3.64 -3.51 -15.40
N PHE A 377 4.07 -4.27 -14.40
CA PHE A 377 5.14 -5.23 -14.54
C PHE A 377 4.59 -6.65 -14.53
N ARG A 378 5.11 -7.50 -15.44
CA ARG A 378 4.89 -8.94 -15.35
C ARG A 378 5.95 -9.57 -14.47
N ILE A 379 5.54 -10.44 -13.56
CA ILE A 379 6.41 -11.30 -12.76
C ILE A 379 6.67 -12.57 -13.58
N LYS A 380 7.77 -12.61 -14.32
CA LYS A 380 8.08 -13.73 -15.24
C LYS A 380 8.29 -15.06 -14.52
N ASN A 381 8.80 -15.03 -13.29
CA ASN A 381 8.98 -16.22 -12.45
C ASN A 381 7.79 -16.49 -11.50
N TYR A 382 6.59 -15.92 -11.76
CA TYR A 382 5.42 -16.04 -10.88
C TYR A 382 5.01 -17.49 -10.61
N ALA A 383 4.99 -18.34 -11.65
CA ALA A 383 4.60 -19.73 -11.53
C ALA A 383 5.53 -20.55 -10.61
N ALA A 384 6.78 -20.10 -10.45
CA ALA A 384 7.79 -20.73 -9.59
C ALA A 384 7.77 -20.18 -8.15
N LEU A 385 6.96 -19.14 -7.85
CA LEU A 385 6.87 -18.61 -6.50
C LEU A 385 6.21 -19.62 -5.55
N PRO A 386 6.74 -19.78 -4.33
CA PRO A 386 6.15 -20.64 -3.32
C PRO A 386 4.69 -20.27 -3.01
N LYS A 387 3.85 -21.27 -2.83
CA LYS A 387 2.43 -21.09 -2.46
C LYS A 387 2.15 -21.55 -1.03
N ASN A 388 2.91 -22.54 -0.53
CA ASN A 388 2.76 -23.19 0.78
C ASN A 388 4.11 -23.47 1.44
#